data_c94734da7795533e178f4b7cbe640ec4
#
_entry.id   c94734da7795533e178f4b7cbe640ec4
#
_cell.length_a   1.000
_cell.length_b   1.000
_cell.length_c   1.000
_cell.angle_alpha   90.00
_cell.angle_beta   90.00
_cell.angle_gamma   90.00
#
_symmetry.space_group_name_H-M   'P 1'
#
loop_
_entity.id
_entity.type
_entity.pdbx_description
1 polymer ?
#
loop_
_entity_poly.entity_id
_entity_poly.type
_entity_poly.pdbx_seq_one_letter_code
_entity_poly.pdbx_strand_id
1 'polypeptide(L)'
;ETSATSEYLLEDIAEVLEQTGCFARLYVVPIGTYQREISAVVPPELRVIMYRRFMFKVAEAIARKEGAKALVTGESLGQVASQTMDNMLVTNAAVSLPVYRPLVGFDKLEIIAEAEKLGTF
;
A
#
# COMPACT_ATOMS: atom_id res chain seq x y z
N GLU A 1 2.53 -6.50 12.91
CA GLU A 1 1.16 -7.02 12.94
C GLU A 1 0.14 -5.89 12.94
N THR A 2 -0.83 -5.95 12.05
CA THR A 2 -1.96 -5.00 12.02
C THR A 2 -2.92 -5.37 13.15
N SER A 3 -3.28 -4.42 14.00
CA SER A 3 -4.26 -4.64 15.06
C SER A 3 -5.67 -4.80 14.48
N ALA A 4 -6.57 -5.47 15.23
CA ALA A 4 -7.98 -5.56 14.87
C ALA A 4 -8.61 -4.17 14.69
N THR A 5 -8.19 -3.18 15.48
CA THR A 5 -8.64 -1.79 15.37
C THR A 5 -8.28 -1.18 14.02
N SER A 6 -7.08 -1.46 13.50
CA SER A 6 -6.66 -0.96 12.18
C SER A 6 -7.49 -1.57 11.05
N GLU A 7 -7.85 -2.85 11.18
CA GLU A 7 -8.71 -3.53 10.20
C GLU A 7 -10.11 -2.92 10.18
N TYR A 8 -10.71 -2.67 11.33
CA TYR A 8 -12.02 -1.99 11.42
C TYR A 8 -11.98 -0.57 10.84
N LEU A 9 -10.92 0.18 11.09
CA LEU A 9 -10.74 1.50 10.47
C LEU A 9 -10.71 1.44 8.95
N LEU A 10 -10.03 0.45 8.38
CA LEU A 10 -9.99 0.25 6.93
C LEU A 10 -11.36 -0.15 6.36
N GLU A 11 -12.12 -0.95 7.09
CA GLU A 11 -13.50 -1.29 6.71
C GLU A 11 -14.39 -0.03 6.69
N ASP A 12 -14.29 0.81 7.70
CA ASP A 12 -15.04 2.08 7.76
C ASP A 12 -14.67 3.01 6.60
N ILE A 13 -13.38 3.14 6.27
CA ILE A 13 -12.92 3.91 5.11
C ILE A 13 -13.47 3.32 3.81
N ALA A 14 -13.47 2.00 3.68
CA ALA A 14 -13.99 1.31 2.52
C ALA A 14 -15.49 1.59 2.33
N GLU A 15 -16.28 1.61 3.41
CA GLU A 15 -17.70 1.97 3.35
C GLU A 15 -17.93 3.39 2.83
N VAL A 16 -17.12 4.35 3.29
CA VAL A 16 -17.19 5.73 2.78
C VAL A 16 -16.88 5.78 1.28
N LEU A 17 -15.86 5.06 0.84
CA LEU A 17 -15.44 5.02 -0.56
C LEU A 17 -16.45 4.28 -1.45
N GLU A 18 -17.15 3.28 -0.92
CA GLU A 18 -18.21 2.58 -1.65
C GLU A 18 -19.30 3.53 -2.13
N GLN A 19 -19.63 4.53 -1.32
CA GLN A 19 -20.63 5.54 -1.67
C GLN A 19 -20.25 6.38 -2.89
N THR A 20 -18.96 6.45 -3.22
CA THR A 20 -18.47 7.16 -4.42
C THR A 20 -18.59 6.33 -5.69
N GLY A 21 -18.92 5.04 -5.59
CA GLY A 21 -18.95 4.11 -6.72
C GLY A 21 -17.56 3.63 -7.18
N CYS A 22 -16.49 4.02 -6.50
CA CYS A 22 -15.11 3.71 -6.89
C CYS A 22 -14.54 2.48 -6.19
N PHE A 23 -15.30 1.83 -5.32
CA PHE A 23 -14.84 0.72 -4.50
C PHE A 23 -15.61 -0.56 -4.82
N ALA A 24 -14.91 -1.68 -5.01
CA ALA A 24 -15.53 -2.95 -5.34
C ALA A 24 -15.30 -4.05 -4.29
N ARG A 25 -14.08 -4.24 -3.81
CA ARG A 25 -13.70 -5.32 -2.88
C ARG A 25 -12.55 -4.90 -2.00
N LEU A 26 -12.58 -5.35 -0.73
CA LEU A 26 -11.48 -5.25 0.20
C LEU A 26 -10.86 -6.63 0.39
N TYR A 27 -9.56 -6.76 0.11
CA TYR A 27 -8.80 -7.98 0.38
C TYR A 27 -7.97 -7.80 1.65
N VAL A 28 -8.12 -8.71 2.59
CA VAL A 28 -7.31 -8.77 3.81
C VAL A 28 -6.38 -9.97 3.69
N VAL A 29 -5.07 -9.70 3.64
CA VAL A 29 -4.06 -10.74 3.45
C VAL A 29 -3.20 -10.84 4.71
N PRO A 30 -3.22 -11.96 5.44
CA PRO A 30 -2.36 -12.15 6.60
C PRO A 30 -0.91 -12.40 6.16
N ILE A 31 0.00 -11.51 6.54
CA ILE A 31 1.42 -11.59 6.16
C ILE A 31 2.36 -11.75 7.38
N GLY A 32 1.81 -11.96 8.57
CA GLY A 32 2.58 -12.02 9.81
C GLY A 32 3.69 -13.08 9.80
N THR A 33 3.43 -14.26 9.25
CA THR A 33 4.43 -15.34 9.11
C THR A 33 5.60 -14.88 8.24
N TYR A 34 5.31 -14.27 7.09
CA TYR A 34 6.32 -13.74 6.18
C TYR A 34 7.14 -12.63 6.84
N GLN A 35 6.50 -11.73 7.59
CA GLN A 35 7.20 -10.68 8.33
C GLN A 35 8.17 -11.27 9.36
N ARG A 36 7.77 -12.31 10.06
CA ARG A 36 8.63 -13.01 11.02
C ARG A 36 9.83 -13.68 10.34
N GLU A 37 9.61 -14.33 9.22
CA GLU A 37 10.70 -14.95 8.45
C GLU A 37 11.70 -13.91 7.96
N ILE A 38 11.23 -12.79 7.42
CA ILE A 38 12.09 -11.70 6.97
C ILE A 38 12.88 -11.12 8.15
N SER A 39 12.23 -10.85 9.27
CA SER A 39 12.91 -10.27 10.43
C SER A 39 13.96 -11.20 11.02
N ALA A 40 13.87 -12.50 10.80
CA ALA A 40 14.87 -13.47 11.24
C ALA A 40 16.14 -13.48 10.40
N VAL A 41 16.07 -13.14 9.10
CA VAL A 41 17.19 -13.31 8.15
C VAL A 41 17.64 -12.03 7.45
N VAL A 42 16.82 -10.98 7.44
CA VAL A 42 17.11 -9.73 6.74
C VAL A 42 17.58 -8.67 7.73
N PRO A 43 18.66 -7.92 7.43
CA PRO A 43 19.10 -6.80 8.27
C PRO A 43 17.97 -5.78 8.50
N PRO A 44 17.88 -5.17 9.71
CA PRO A 44 16.78 -4.26 10.06
C PRO A 44 16.55 -3.14 9.07
N GLU A 45 17.60 -2.57 8.51
CA GLU A 45 17.55 -1.46 7.55
C GLU A 45 16.92 -1.83 6.20
N LEU A 46 16.84 -3.11 5.87
CA LEU A 46 16.26 -3.60 4.63
C LEU A 46 14.88 -4.23 4.80
N ARG A 47 14.41 -4.43 6.02
CA ARG A 47 13.16 -5.15 6.30
C ARG A 47 11.93 -4.47 5.70
N VAL A 48 11.81 -3.15 5.86
CA VAL A 48 10.67 -2.40 5.33
C VAL A 48 10.59 -2.52 3.81
N ILE A 49 11.71 -2.42 3.13
CA ILE A 49 11.80 -2.59 1.67
C ILE A 49 11.35 -4.00 1.25
N MET A 50 11.78 -5.02 1.98
CA MET A 50 11.38 -6.40 1.69
C MET A 50 9.89 -6.63 1.93
N TYR A 51 9.32 -6.06 2.99
CA TYR A 51 7.88 -6.11 3.23
C TYR A 51 7.11 -5.44 2.09
N ARG A 52 7.55 -4.29 1.64
CA ARG A 52 6.90 -3.57 0.54
C ARG A 52 6.98 -4.35 -0.78
N ARG A 53 8.14 -4.93 -1.09
CA ARG A 53 8.28 -5.80 -2.27
C ARG A 53 7.31 -6.98 -2.23
N PHE A 54 7.16 -7.60 -1.07
CA PHE A 54 6.19 -8.69 -0.89
C PHE A 54 4.75 -8.20 -1.06
N MET A 55 4.40 -7.06 -0.47
CA MET A 55 3.07 -6.45 -0.62
C MET A 55 2.74 -6.16 -2.09
N PHE A 56 3.69 -5.64 -2.86
CA PHE A 56 3.53 -5.43 -4.29
C PHE A 56 3.29 -6.73 -5.04
N LYS A 57 4.01 -7.79 -4.72
CA LYS A 57 3.81 -9.12 -5.34
C LYS A 57 2.43 -9.69 -5.02
N VAL A 58 1.96 -9.55 -3.79
CA VAL A 58 0.62 -9.97 -3.39
C VAL A 58 -0.44 -9.17 -4.16
N ALA A 59 -0.28 -7.85 -4.22
CA ALA A 59 -1.19 -6.98 -4.95
C ALA A 59 -1.23 -7.34 -6.44
N GLU A 60 -0.09 -7.61 -7.07
CA GLU A 60 -0.03 -8.04 -8.47
C GLU A 60 -0.74 -9.38 -8.68
N ALA A 61 -0.57 -10.35 -7.78
CA ALA A 61 -1.25 -11.63 -7.88
C ALA A 61 -2.78 -11.48 -7.80
N ILE A 62 -3.26 -10.64 -6.90
CA ILE A 62 -4.69 -10.31 -6.79
C ILE A 62 -5.18 -9.56 -8.04
N ALA A 63 -4.42 -8.58 -8.50
CA ALA A 63 -4.74 -7.81 -9.69
C ALA A 63 -4.91 -8.70 -10.93
N ARG A 64 -4.00 -9.63 -11.14
CA ARG A 64 -4.09 -10.59 -12.26
C ARG A 64 -5.30 -11.51 -12.14
N LYS A 65 -5.60 -11.99 -10.94
CA LYS A 65 -6.79 -12.81 -10.66
C LYS A 65 -8.09 -12.05 -10.98
N GLU A 66 -8.13 -10.76 -10.67
CA GLU A 66 -9.30 -9.89 -10.90
C GLU A 66 -9.33 -9.27 -12.31
N GLY A 67 -8.33 -9.55 -13.15
CA GLY A 67 -8.23 -8.96 -14.49
C GLY A 67 -7.83 -7.49 -14.51
N ALA A 68 -7.29 -6.96 -13.42
CA ALA A 68 -6.78 -5.60 -13.37
C ALA A 68 -5.48 -5.46 -14.17
N LYS A 69 -5.26 -4.27 -14.73
CA LYS A 69 -4.15 -3.98 -15.64
C LYS A 69 -3.05 -3.14 -15.00
N ALA A 70 -3.26 -2.67 -13.80
CA ALA A 70 -2.32 -1.79 -13.10
C ALA A 70 -2.53 -1.87 -11.59
N LEU A 71 -1.54 -1.39 -10.84
CA LEU A 71 -1.63 -1.15 -9.41
C LEU A 71 -1.65 0.36 -9.15
N VAL A 72 -2.32 0.76 -8.08
CA VAL A 72 -2.33 2.14 -7.60
C VAL A 72 -1.89 2.14 -6.15
N THR A 73 -0.98 3.02 -5.79
CA THR A 73 -0.49 3.16 -4.41
C THR A 73 -0.66 4.59 -3.90
N GLY A 74 -0.75 4.74 -2.58
CA GLY A 74 -0.78 6.03 -1.91
C GLY A 74 0.60 6.56 -1.51
N GLU A 75 1.65 6.11 -2.17
CA GLU A 75 3.02 6.52 -1.86
C GLU A 75 3.25 8.00 -2.15
N SER A 76 4.02 8.66 -1.27
CA SER A 76 4.45 10.05 -1.42
C SER A 76 5.94 10.14 -1.16
N LEU A 77 6.67 10.90 -1.98
CA LEU A 77 8.12 11.05 -1.85
C LEU A 77 8.51 11.69 -0.52
N GLY A 78 9.48 11.09 0.16
CA GLY A 78 10.11 11.67 1.35
C GLY A 78 9.29 11.61 2.64
N GLN A 79 8.10 11.01 2.63
CA GLN A 79 7.27 10.89 3.84
C GLN A 79 7.86 9.89 4.84
N VAL A 80 8.39 8.78 4.35
CA VAL A 80 9.11 7.78 5.15
C VAL A 80 10.33 7.29 4.38
N ALA A 81 11.29 6.68 5.07
CA ALA A 81 12.55 6.22 4.46
C ALA A 81 12.34 5.26 3.27
N SER A 82 11.28 4.45 3.28
CA SER A 82 10.98 3.53 2.19
C SER A 82 10.41 4.22 0.93
N GLN A 83 10.07 5.50 1.00
CA GLN A 83 9.47 6.28 -0.09
C GLN A 83 10.45 7.29 -0.71
N THR A 84 11.72 6.95 -0.79
CA THR A 84 12.71 7.66 -1.61
C THR A 84 12.64 7.16 -3.06
N MET A 85 13.17 7.92 -4.00
CA MET A 85 13.22 7.51 -5.42
C MET A 85 13.91 6.15 -5.59
N ASP A 86 15.07 5.97 -4.94
CA ASP A 86 15.83 4.71 -5.02
C ASP A 86 15.04 3.53 -4.47
N ASN A 87 14.40 3.71 -3.32
CA ASN A 87 13.60 2.66 -2.69
C ASN A 87 12.32 2.36 -3.47
N MET A 88 11.70 3.36 -4.09
CA MET A 88 10.57 3.14 -4.98
C MET A 88 10.97 2.33 -6.22
N LEU A 89 12.15 2.58 -6.78
CA LEU A 89 12.69 1.80 -7.88
C LEU A 89 12.85 0.33 -7.50
N VAL A 90 13.42 0.06 -6.34
CA VAL A 90 13.64 -1.30 -5.81
C VAL A 90 12.30 -2.01 -5.55
N THR A 91 11.34 -1.35 -4.96
CA THR A 91 10.01 -1.94 -4.71
C THR A 91 9.23 -2.15 -6.00
N ASN A 92 9.31 -1.22 -6.93
CA ASN A 92 8.66 -1.32 -8.24
C ASN A 92 9.19 -2.50 -9.07
N ALA A 93 10.48 -2.82 -8.92
CA ALA A 93 11.11 -3.95 -9.63
C ALA A 93 10.55 -5.32 -9.22
N ALA A 94 9.79 -5.41 -8.12
CA ALA A 94 9.15 -6.66 -7.69
C ALA A 94 7.96 -7.06 -8.57
N VAL A 95 7.40 -6.14 -9.36
CA VAL A 95 6.20 -6.35 -10.17
C VAL A 95 6.43 -5.95 -11.62
N SER A 96 5.64 -6.52 -12.51
CA SER A 96 5.65 -6.20 -13.95
C SER A 96 4.44 -5.37 -14.39
N LEU A 97 3.36 -5.32 -13.61
CA LEU A 97 2.24 -4.42 -13.88
C LEU A 97 2.66 -2.97 -13.68
N PRO A 98 2.10 -2.02 -14.46
CA PRO A 98 2.28 -0.60 -14.20
C PRO A 98 1.83 -0.23 -12.78
N VAL A 99 2.58 0.65 -12.13
CA VAL A 99 2.24 1.17 -10.80
C VAL A 99 2.03 2.67 -10.90
N TYR A 100 0.83 3.12 -10.59
CA TYR A 100 0.47 4.54 -10.56
C TYR A 100 0.53 5.07 -9.13
N ARG A 101 1.16 6.23 -8.98
CA ARG A 101 1.36 6.90 -7.69
C ARG A 101 0.79 8.32 -7.75
N PRO A 102 -0.54 8.47 -7.68
CA PRO A 102 -1.18 9.78 -7.87
C PRO A 102 -0.79 10.82 -6.80
N LEU A 103 -0.32 10.37 -5.65
CA LEU A 103 0.07 11.25 -4.54
C LEU A 103 1.58 11.46 -4.43
N VAL A 104 2.36 11.01 -5.40
CA VAL A 104 3.84 10.99 -5.30
C VAL A 104 4.44 12.39 -5.07
N GLY A 105 3.83 13.44 -5.61
CA GLY A 105 4.26 14.84 -5.45
C GLY A 105 3.53 15.60 -4.34
N PHE A 106 2.62 14.97 -3.60
CA PHE A 106 1.85 15.61 -2.55
C PHE A 106 2.59 15.55 -1.22
N ASP A 107 2.55 16.63 -0.43
CA ASP A 107 2.99 16.58 0.95
C ASP A 107 1.87 16.04 1.87
N LYS A 108 2.22 15.82 3.15
CA LYS A 108 1.28 15.25 4.12
C LYS A 108 0.03 16.10 4.32
N LEU A 109 0.17 17.42 4.33
CA LEU A 109 -0.96 18.34 4.54
C LEU A 109 -1.90 18.33 3.34
N GLU A 110 -1.37 18.27 2.14
CA GLU A 110 -2.16 18.15 0.91
C GLU A 110 -2.95 16.84 0.89
N ILE A 111 -2.33 15.73 1.29
CA ILE A 111 -3.00 14.42 1.37
C ILE A 111 -4.12 14.45 2.41
N ILE A 112 -3.87 15.02 3.59
CA ILE A 112 -4.89 15.17 4.63
C ILE A 112 -6.07 16.00 4.12
N ALA A 113 -5.80 17.11 3.46
CA ALA A 113 -6.85 17.97 2.91
C ALA A 113 -7.74 17.23 1.91
N GLU A 114 -7.17 16.40 1.04
CA GLU A 114 -7.95 15.57 0.12
C GLU A 114 -8.76 14.49 0.86
N ALA A 115 -8.18 13.85 1.87
CA ALA A 115 -8.88 12.86 2.69
C ALA A 115 -10.07 13.47 3.44
N GLU A 116 -9.92 14.68 3.95
CA GLU A 116 -11.01 15.42 4.62
C GLU A 116 -12.17 15.71 3.64
N LYS A 117 -11.87 16.13 2.42
CA LYS A 117 -12.90 16.36 1.38
C LYS A 117 -13.68 15.09 1.06
N LEU A 118 -13.02 13.94 1.08
CA LEU A 118 -13.63 12.65 0.80
C LEU A 118 -14.33 12.03 2.02
N GLY A 119 -14.11 12.57 3.21
CA GLY A 119 -14.64 12.00 4.45
C GLY A 119 -13.90 10.75 4.94
N THR A 120 -12.65 10.55 4.51
CA THR A 120 -11.85 9.38 4.87
C THR A 120 -10.78 9.66 5.92
N PHE A 121 -10.68 10.90 6.37
CA PHE A 121 -9.71 11.29 7.42
C PHE A 121 -10.27 11.16 8.83
#